data_0c2998f863c66f1f9d0d661c19183ff2
#
_entry.id   0c2998f863c66f1f9d0d661c19183ff2
#
_cell.length_a   1.000
_cell.length_b   1.000
_cell.length_c   1.000
_cell.angle_alpha   90.00
_cell.angle_beta   90.00
_cell.angle_gamma   90.00
#
_symmetry.space_group_name_H-M   'P 1'
#
loop_
_entity.id
_entity.type
_entity.pdbx_description
1 polymer ?
#
loop_
_entity_poly.entity_id
_entity_poly.type
_entity_poly.pdbx_seq_one_letter_code
_entity_poly.pdbx_strand_id
1 'polypeptide(L)'
;MARQYFMELSEPQPQRINFIARHQSYHGNTLGSLSVGSHKGRRAIYEPILAKNAAHVSPCYQYRHQKDGEDDEQYVARLAQELEETFQSLGPDTVCAFLGETVSGSTLGTVPPVPDTGKPLNPSVTAMVLFSF
;
A
#
# COMPACT_ATOMS: atom_id res chain seq x y z
N MET A 1 1.73 -12.77 9.09
CA MET A 1 1.56 -13.62 7.88
C MET A 1 2.52 -13.23 6.75
N ALA A 2 2.48 -12.01 6.13
CA ALA A 2 3.37 -11.69 5.00
C ALA A 2 4.85 -11.89 5.30
N ARG A 3 5.35 -11.36 6.43
CA ARG A 3 6.73 -11.57 6.87
C ARG A 3 7.05 -13.04 7.09
N GLN A 4 6.14 -13.78 7.73
CA GLN A 4 6.28 -15.20 8.01
C GLN A 4 6.42 -16.01 6.72
N TYR A 5 5.61 -15.71 5.70
CA TYR A 5 5.70 -16.35 4.39
C TYR A 5 7.13 -16.32 3.84
N PHE A 6 7.78 -15.15 3.84
CA PHE A 6 9.14 -15.02 3.31
C PHE A 6 10.21 -15.66 4.20
N MET A 7 9.92 -15.89 5.48
CA MET A 7 10.85 -16.59 6.39
C MET A 7 10.72 -18.12 6.32
N GLU A 8 9.58 -18.61 5.84
CA GLU A 8 9.29 -20.05 5.73
C GLU A 8 9.53 -20.61 4.32
N LEU A 9 10.02 -19.78 3.39
CA LEU A 9 10.47 -20.27 2.09
C LEU A 9 11.68 -21.20 2.24
N SER A 10 11.89 -22.09 1.27
CA SER A 10 13.08 -22.96 1.23
C SER A 10 14.41 -22.17 1.31
N GLU A 11 14.39 -20.96 0.75
CA GLU A 11 15.44 -19.95 0.92
C GLU A 11 14.84 -18.74 1.64
N PRO A 12 14.99 -18.62 2.95
CA PRO A 12 14.44 -17.51 3.73
C PRO A 12 14.96 -16.14 3.25
N GLN A 13 14.06 -15.15 3.21
CA GLN A 13 14.35 -13.80 2.75
C GLN A 13 14.25 -12.79 3.92
N PRO A 14 15.22 -12.77 4.85
CA PRO A 14 15.18 -11.94 6.06
C PRO A 14 15.21 -10.44 5.79
N GLN A 15 15.67 -10.01 4.62
CA GLN A 15 15.71 -8.60 4.21
C GLN A 15 14.34 -8.02 3.89
N ARG A 16 13.30 -8.82 3.66
CA ARG A 16 11.93 -8.34 3.36
C ARG A 16 11.23 -7.86 4.64
N ILE A 17 11.40 -6.60 4.94
CA ILE A 17 10.89 -5.94 6.15
C ILE A 17 10.01 -4.72 5.84
N ASN A 18 10.04 -4.19 4.61
CA ASN A 18 9.31 -3.00 4.23
C ASN A 18 7.89 -3.32 3.78
N PHE A 19 6.98 -2.43 4.05
CA PHE A 19 5.59 -2.47 3.60
C PHE A 19 5.27 -1.25 2.77
N ILE A 20 4.35 -1.39 1.82
CA ILE A 20 3.80 -0.26 1.09
C ILE A 20 2.29 -0.24 1.35
N ALA A 21 1.72 0.93 1.60
CA ALA A 21 0.28 1.12 1.74
C ALA A 21 -0.15 2.43 1.07
N ARG A 22 -1.44 2.70 1.02
CA ARG A 22 -1.93 3.97 0.47
C ARG A 22 -2.00 5.05 1.54
N HIS A 23 -1.77 6.29 1.16
CA HIS A 23 -2.13 7.43 1.99
C HIS A 23 -3.61 7.39 2.37
N GLN A 24 -3.94 7.89 3.56
CA GLN A 24 -5.31 7.92 4.11
C GLN A 24 -5.92 6.52 4.33
N SER A 25 -5.14 5.44 4.26
CA SER A 25 -5.62 4.08 4.53
C SER A 25 -5.76 3.80 6.03
N TYR A 26 -6.64 2.85 6.35
CA TYR A 26 -6.82 2.33 7.70
C TYR A 26 -6.71 0.81 7.72
N HIS A 27 -5.70 0.29 8.41
CA HIS A 27 -5.43 -1.15 8.50
C HIS A 27 -5.54 -1.71 9.92
N GLY A 28 -6.14 -0.96 10.82
CA GLY A 28 -6.35 -1.35 12.22
C GLY A 28 -5.70 -0.40 13.23
N ASN A 29 -5.84 -0.71 14.52
CA ASN A 29 -5.43 0.15 15.64
C ASN A 29 -4.31 -0.42 16.52
N THR A 30 -3.73 -1.57 16.16
CA THR A 30 -2.49 -2.04 16.80
C THR A 30 -1.30 -1.21 16.33
N LEU A 31 -0.20 -1.18 17.09
CA LEU A 31 0.99 -0.42 16.69
C LEU A 31 1.50 -0.81 15.31
N GLY A 32 1.50 -2.10 14.97
CA GLY A 32 1.89 -2.56 13.63
C GLY A 32 0.93 -2.06 12.54
N SER A 33 -0.37 -2.15 12.75
CA SER A 33 -1.38 -1.69 11.80
C SER A 33 -1.38 -0.17 11.64
N LEU A 34 -1.19 0.58 12.75
CA LEU A 34 -1.02 2.04 12.72
C LEU A 34 0.25 2.45 11.97
N SER A 35 1.34 1.66 12.11
CA SER A 35 2.59 1.92 11.40
C SER A 35 2.41 1.82 9.89
N VAL A 36 1.66 0.82 9.43
CA VAL A 36 1.39 0.60 8.00
C VAL A 36 0.32 1.54 7.46
N GLY A 37 -0.76 1.76 8.21
CA GLY A 37 -1.82 2.70 7.81
C GLY A 37 -1.33 4.15 7.75
N SER A 38 -2.12 5.04 7.15
CA SER A 38 -1.77 6.46 7.00
C SER A 38 -2.88 7.43 7.40
N HIS A 39 -3.76 7.02 8.30
CA HIS A 39 -4.81 7.89 8.82
C HIS A 39 -4.23 8.91 9.82
N LYS A 40 -4.00 10.15 9.37
CA LYS A 40 -3.30 11.20 10.14
C LYS A 40 -3.86 11.39 11.56
N GLY A 41 -5.17 11.53 11.72
CA GLY A 41 -5.78 11.78 13.04
C GLY A 41 -5.59 10.64 14.03
N ARG A 42 -5.53 9.40 13.58
CA ARG A 42 -5.34 8.23 14.46
C ARG A 42 -3.86 7.98 14.78
N ARG A 43 -2.95 8.35 13.89
CA ARG A 43 -1.50 8.14 14.06
C ARG A 43 -0.84 9.19 14.94
N ALA A 44 -1.32 10.43 14.92
CA ALA A 44 -0.62 11.60 15.43
C ALA A 44 -0.02 11.42 16.83
N ILE A 45 -0.78 10.87 17.77
CA ILE A 45 -0.30 10.67 19.15
C ILE A 45 0.68 9.50 19.30
N TYR A 46 0.69 8.57 18.35
CA TYR A 46 1.56 7.38 18.37
C TYR A 46 2.79 7.51 17.48
N GLU A 47 2.88 8.56 16.66
CA GLU A 47 3.95 8.75 15.66
C GLU A 47 5.36 8.49 16.21
N PRO A 48 5.72 8.90 17.45
CA PRO A 48 7.05 8.67 18.00
C PRO A 48 7.42 7.21 18.22
N ILE A 49 6.43 6.31 18.32
CA ILE A 49 6.63 4.88 18.62
C ILE A 49 6.26 3.96 17.46
N LEU A 50 5.82 4.51 16.32
CA LEU A 50 5.48 3.73 15.14
C LEU A 50 6.75 3.22 14.43
N ALA A 51 6.66 2.02 13.86
CA ALA A 51 7.71 1.50 13.00
C ALA A 51 7.83 2.33 11.71
N LYS A 52 9.07 2.54 11.25
CA LYS A 52 9.39 3.40 10.09
C LYS A 52 9.66 2.58 8.82
N ASN A 53 9.11 1.39 8.73
CA ASN A 53 9.29 0.47 7.60
C ASN A 53 8.07 0.40 6.68
N ALA A 54 7.25 1.45 6.67
CA ALA A 54 6.12 1.58 5.76
C ALA A 54 6.27 2.82 4.88
N ALA A 55 6.23 2.63 3.57
CA ALA A 55 6.11 3.69 2.58
C ALA A 55 4.65 3.86 2.17
N HIS A 56 4.29 5.04 1.70
CA HIS A 56 2.92 5.34 1.32
C HIS A 56 2.86 5.92 -0.09
N VAL A 57 1.91 5.40 -0.88
CA VAL A 57 1.58 5.86 -2.22
C VAL A 57 0.20 6.55 -2.25
N SER A 58 -0.11 7.21 -3.33
CA SER A 58 -1.37 7.95 -3.51
C SER A 58 -2.60 7.06 -3.29
N PRO A 59 -3.66 7.60 -2.67
CA PRO A 59 -4.92 6.88 -2.52
C PRO A 59 -5.62 6.73 -3.87
N CYS A 60 -6.33 5.63 -4.07
CA CYS A 60 -7.21 5.46 -5.21
C CYS A 60 -8.51 6.25 -4.97
N TYR A 61 -8.47 7.56 -5.21
CA TYR A 61 -9.61 8.47 -5.02
C TYR A 61 -9.77 9.34 -6.27
N GLN A 62 -10.35 8.75 -7.29
CA GLN A 62 -10.51 9.33 -8.62
C GLN A 62 -11.11 10.73 -8.57
N TYR A 63 -12.25 10.90 -7.90
CA TYR A 63 -12.96 12.18 -7.80
C TYR A 63 -12.08 13.37 -7.36
N ARG A 64 -11.06 13.13 -6.55
CA ARG A 64 -10.18 14.21 -6.03
C ARG A 64 -8.80 14.26 -6.68
N HIS A 65 -8.34 13.18 -7.27
CA HIS A 65 -6.95 13.05 -7.69
C HIS A 65 -6.76 12.74 -9.17
N GLN A 66 -7.85 12.50 -9.92
CA GLN A 66 -7.78 12.45 -11.38
C GLN A 66 -7.51 13.87 -11.90
N LYS A 67 -6.58 13.98 -12.83
CA LYS A 67 -6.21 15.28 -13.43
C LYS A 67 -7.18 15.66 -14.53
N ASP A 68 -7.27 16.96 -14.83
CA ASP A 68 -8.07 17.46 -15.94
C ASP A 68 -7.56 16.84 -17.27
N GLY A 69 -8.48 16.19 -17.99
CA GLY A 69 -8.18 15.50 -19.24
C GLY A 69 -7.58 14.10 -19.12
N GLU A 70 -7.38 13.62 -17.90
CA GLU A 70 -6.93 12.24 -17.64
C GLU A 70 -8.14 11.29 -17.68
N ASP A 71 -8.09 10.25 -18.50
CA ASP A 71 -9.09 9.17 -18.44
C ASP A 71 -8.78 8.15 -17.33
N ASP A 72 -9.68 7.17 -17.14
CA ASP A 72 -9.56 6.19 -16.07
C ASP A 72 -8.32 5.29 -16.23
N GLU A 73 -7.99 4.93 -17.48
CA GLU A 73 -6.81 4.08 -17.76
C GLU A 73 -5.51 4.84 -17.45
N GLN A 74 -5.43 6.10 -17.83
CA GLN A 74 -4.29 6.97 -17.54
C GLN A 74 -4.13 7.19 -16.04
N TYR A 75 -5.24 7.40 -15.32
CA TYR A 75 -5.23 7.54 -13.87
C TYR A 75 -4.71 6.27 -13.20
N VAL A 76 -5.21 5.10 -13.59
CA VAL A 76 -4.76 3.81 -13.07
C VAL A 76 -3.29 3.57 -13.40
N ALA A 77 -2.86 3.85 -14.63
CA ALA A 77 -1.47 3.72 -15.05
C ALA A 77 -0.52 4.58 -14.21
N ARG A 78 -0.93 5.82 -13.89
CA ARG A 78 -0.15 6.72 -13.03
C ARG A 78 -0.03 6.21 -11.58
N LEU A 79 -1.11 5.69 -11.00
CA LEU A 79 -1.05 5.06 -9.67
C LEU A 79 -0.17 3.81 -9.67
N ALA A 80 -0.23 3.06 -10.76
CA ALA A 80 0.58 1.89 -11.01
C ALA A 80 2.06 2.24 -11.07
N GLN A 81 2.41 3.26 -11.83
CA GLN A 81 3.78 3.74 -11.96
C GLN A 81 4.33 4.23 -10.62
N GLU A 82 3.57 5.00 -9.86
CA GLU A 82 3.98 5.47 -8.51
C GLU A 82 4.29 4.30 -7.58
N LEU A 83 3.47 3.25 -7.63
CA LEU A 83 3.69 2.05 -6.83
C LEU A 83 4.99 1.34 -7.27
N GLU A 84 5.21 1.17 -8.58
CA GLU A 84 6.43 0.55 -9.11
C GLU A 84 7.68 1.37 -8.73
N GLU A 85 7.65 2.69 -8.89
CA GLU A 85 8.76 3.57 -8.50
C GLU A 85 9.05 3.46 -7.00
N THR A 86 8.01 3.32 -6.17
CA THR A 86 8.16 3.11 -4.72
C THR A 86 8.81 1.76 -4.42
N PHE A 87 8.41 0.69 -5.11
CA PHE A 87 9.05 -0.61 -5.01
C PHE A 87 10.54 -0.54 -5.36
N GLN A 88 10.86 0.10 -6.47
CA GLN A 88 12.25 0.23 -6.93
C GLN A 88 13.08 1.06 -5.94
N SER A 89 12.52 2.14 -5.40
CA SER A 89 13.22 3.02 -4.45
C SER A 89 13.53 2.33 -3.12
N LEU A 90 12.65 1.45 -2.65
CA LEU A 90 12.86 0.67 -1.43
C LEU A 90 13.82 -0.51 -1.63
N GLY A 91 14.00 -0.93 -2.86
CA GLY A 91 14.66 -2.17 -3.22
C GLY A 91 13.66 -3.34 -3.23
N PRO A 92 13.33 -3.90 -4.41
CA PRO A 92 12.28 -4.92 -4.57
C PRO A 92 12.40 -6.11 -3.63
N ASP A 93 13.64 -6.52 -3.31
CA ASP A 93 13.93 -7.64 -2.42
C ASP A 93 13.70 -7.33 -0.93
N THR A 94 13.47 -6.06 -0.59
CA THR A 94 13.21 -5.64 0.79
C THR A 94 11.74 -5.49 1.10
N VAL A 95 10.89 -5.43 0.08
CA VAL A 95 9.44 -5.24 0.24
C VAL A 95 8.77 -6.57 0.58
N CYS A 96 8.04 -6.56 1.69
CA CYS A 96 7.29 -7.69 2.20
C CYS A 96 5.90 -7.79 1.59
N ALA A 97 5.18 -6.66 1.55
CA ALA A 97 3.82 -6.62 1.00
C ALA A 97 3.39 -5.20 0.63
N PHE A 98 2.45 -5.12 -0.31
CA PHE A 98 1.58 -3.98 -0.51
C PHE A 98 0.23 -4.27 0.17
N LEU A 99 -0.26 -3.31 0.96
CA LEU A 99 -1.56 -3.39 1.62
C LEU A 99 -2.51 -2.36 1.01
N GLY A 100 -3.65 -2.84 0.51
CA GLY A 100 -4.69 -2.01 -0.08
C GLY A 100 -6.06 -2.36 0.47
N GLU A 101 -6.90 -1.35 0.68
CA GLU A 101 -8.32 -1.55 0.96
C GLU A 101 -9.05 -1.77 -0.37
N THR A 102 -9.91 -2.79 -0.44
CA THR A 102 -10.75 -3.02 -1.62
C THR A 102 -11.73 -1.86 -1.81
N VAL A 103 -12.29 -1.38 -0.71
CA VAL A 103 -13.11 -0.16 -0.66
C VAL A 103 -12.59 0.67 0.51
N SER A 104 -12.13 1.88 0.26
CA SER A 104 -11.72 2.79 1.33
C SER A 104 -12.94 3.30 2.08
N GLY A 105 -13.16 2.74 3.27
CA GLY A 105 -14.34 2.97 4.09
C GLY A 105 -14.30 4.31 4.83
N SER A 106 -14.03 4.25 6.14
CA SER A 106 -14.17 5.39 7.06
C SER A 106 -13.23 6.56 6.81
N THR A 107 -12.14 6.36 6.08
CA THR A 107 -11.11 7.38 5.86
C THR A 107 -11.41 8.28 4.66
N LEU A 108 -12.05 7.74 3.63
CA LEU A 108 -12.36 8.46 2.39
C LEU A 108 -13.86 8.57 2.10
N GLY A 109 -14.73 8.01 2.97
CA GLY A 109 -16.19 8.06 2.78
C GLY A 109 -16.71 7.02 1.80
N THR A 110 -16.21 5.78 1.91
CA THR A 110 -16.64 4.63 1.10
C THR A 110 -16.38 4.83 -0.39
N VAL A 111 -15.11 5.00 -0.72
CA VAL A 111 -14.66 5.16 -2.11
C VAL A 111 -14.32 3.78 -2.71
N PRO A 112 -15.05 3.34 -3.75
CA PRO A 112 -14.72 2.11 -4.46
C PRO A 112 -13.43 2.30 -5.27
N PRO A 113 -12.71 1.21 -5.60
CA PRO A 113 -11.57 1.29 -6.49
C PRO A 113 -12.02 1.62 -7.91
N VAL A 114 -11.17 2.31 -8.66
CA VAL A 114 -11.33 2.39 -10.11
C VAL A 114 -11.09 0.99 -10.69
N PRO A 115 -11.86 0.56 -11.72
CA PRO A 115 -11.60 -0.70 -12.39
C PRO A 115 -10.11 -0.86 -12.73
N ASP A 116 -9.61 -2.07 -12.61
CA ASP A 116 -8.21 -2.45 -12.88
C ASP A 116 -7.12 -2.00 -11.90
N THR A 117 -7.42 -1.15 -10.90
CA THR A 117 -6.42 -0.77 -9.87
C THR A 117 -5.94 -1.94 -8.99
N GLY A 118 -6.60 -3.08 -9.03
CA GLY A 118 -6.23 -4.31 -8.32
C GLY A 118 -5.46 -5.32 -9.18
N LYS A 119 -5.24 -5.07 -10.46
CA LYS A 119 -4.44 -5.96 -11.30
C LYS A 119 -2.96 -5.90 -10.88
N PRO A 120 -2.25 -7.04 -10.84
CA PRO A 120 -0.83 -7.05 -10.56
C PRO A 120 -0.09 -6.24 -11.64
N LEU A 121 0.70 -5.29 -11.21
CA LEU A 121 1.38 -4.31 -12.05
C LEU A 121 2.54 -4.90 -12.85
N ASN A 122 3.18 -5.93 -12.32
CA ASN A 122 4.29 -6.60 -12.98
C ASN A 122 4.42 -8.02 -12.38
N PRO A 123 4.47 -9.08 -13.21
CA PRO A 123 4.72 -10.44 -12.74
C PRO A 123 6.06 -10.63 -12.03
N SER A 124 7.02 -9.73 -12.24
CA SER A 124 8.33 -9.76 -11.59
C SER A 124 8.32 -9.22 -10.16
N VAL A 125 7.24 -8.53 -9.74
CA VAL A 125 7.07 -8.07 -8.36
C VAL A 125 6.51 -9.22 -7.52
N THR A 126 7.38 -10.03 -6.96
CA THR A 126 7.04 -11.11 -6.02
C THR A 126 6.69 -10.52 -4.64
N ALA A 127 5.84 -9.53 -4.59
CA ALA A 127 5.31 -9.00 -3.34
C ALA A 127 3.89 -9.51 -3.13
N MET A 128 3.58 -9.84 -1.89
CA MET A 128 2.24 -10.28 -1.53
C MET A 128 1.31 -9.06 -1.51
N VAL A 129 0.32 -9.04 -2.39
CA VAL A 129 -0.76 -8.05 -2.34
C VAL A 129 -1.79 -8.53 -1.33
N LEU A 130 -1.95 -7.79 -0.24
CA LEU A 130 -2.94 -8.07 0.79
C LEU A 130 -4.07 -7.04 0.71
N PHE A 131 -5.27 -7.52 0.46
CA PHE A 131 -6.46 -6.70 0.57
C PHE A 131 -7.04 -6.84 1.99
N SER A 132 -7.28 -5.72 2.67
CA SER A 132 -8.07 -5.70 3.90
C SER A 132 -9.51 -5.31 3.58
N PHE A 133 -10.44 -6.02 4.19
CA PHE A 133 -11.87 -5.74 4.12
C PHE A 133 -12.30 -4.89 5.29
#